data_95debe358eb0be4009005bebf65fccae
#
_entry.id   95debe358eb0be4009005bebf65fccae
#
_cell.length_a   1.000
_cell.length_b   1.000
_cell.length_c   1.000
_cell.angle_alpha   90.00
_cell.angle_beta   90.00
_cell.angle_gamma   90.00
#
_symmetry.space_group_name_H-M   'P 1'
#
loop_
_entity.id
_entity.type
_entity.pdbx_description
1 polymer ?
#
loop_
_entity_poly.entity_id
_entity_poly.type
_entity_poly.pdbx_seq_one_letter_code
_entity_poly.pdbx_strand_id
1 'polypeptide(L)'
;MDFEPGAEISALRDRVREFQDENINPVEASLHASLDREVGPGVPYPADIVAIREKAQAEGLWNLFLPDEEHGAGLSNLDYGILCEVMGRSPAVAPMAFNCAAPDTGNMEILHDHGTDEQKSRWLEPLLDGKIRSCFSMTEPATSGSDPTNLAASAVLDGDEWVINGLKWFTSGANGADLAIAMVITEPEGNPYARASMILVPTDAPGYKLERPLSVMGH
;
A
#
# COMPACT_ATOMS: atom_id res chain seq x y z
N MET A 1 29.08 6.37 -11.59
CA MET A 1 27.89 6.66 -10.78
C MET A 1 28.33 6.38 -9.37
N ASP A 2 28.17 7.34 -8.49
CA ASP A 2 28.54 7.20 -7.08
C ASP A 2 27.28 6.80 -6.30
N PHE A 3 27.34 5.71 -5.56
CA PHE A 3 26.23 5.19 -4.74
C PHE A 3 26.47 5.42 -3.24
N GLU A 4 27.57 6.09 -2.88
CA GLU A 4 27.82 6.42 -1.49
C GLU A 4 26.81 7.48 -1.02
N PRO A 5 26.09 7.22 0.08
CA PRO A 5 25.12 8.18 0.59
C PRO A 5 25.80 9.42 1.13
N GLY A 6 25.20 10.59 0.89
CA GLY A 6 25.59 11.82 1.56
C GLY A 6 25.46 11.73 3.09
N ALA A 7 26.05 12.69 3.79
CA ALA A 7 26.07 12.68 5.26
C ALA A 7 24.66 12.71 5.88
N GLU A 8 23.74 13.45 5.27
CA GLU A 8 22.36 13.56 5.72
C GLU A 8 21.61 12.22 5.60
N ILE A 9 21.73 11.55 4.44
CA ILE A 9 21.10 10.25 4.21
C ILE A 9 21.74 9.17 5.08
N SER A 10 23.05 9.24 5.30
CA SER A 10 23.74 8.35 6.24
C SER A 10 23.20 8.50 7.66
N ALA A 11 22.99 9.73 8.13
CA ALA A 11 22.40 9.97 9.43
C ALA A 11 20.95 9.48 9.53
N LEU A 12 20.14 9.71 8.50
CA LEU A 12 18.75 9.20 8.46
C LEU A 12 18.73 7.67 8.44
N ARG A 13 19.56 7.03 7.63
CA ARG A 13 19.73 5.57 7.60
C ARG A 13 20.08 5.00 8.99
N ASP A 14 20.99 5.66 9.69
CA ASP A 14 21.43 5.20 11.01
C ASP A 14 20.29 5.37 12.04
N ARG A 15 19.50 6.44 11.96
CA ARG A 15 18.27 6.61 12.78
C ARG A 15 17.23 5.51 12.49
N VAL A 16 16.96 5.21 11.22
CA VAL A 16 16.04 4.12 10.83
C VAL A 16 16.51 2.78 11.39
N ARG A 17 17.83 2.51 11.32
CA ARG A 17 18.43 1.29 11.87
C ARG A 17 18.29 1.23 13.39
N GLU A 18 18.64 2.30 14.11
CA GLU A 18 18.53 2.38 15.56
C GLU A 18 17.09 2.16 16.01
N PHE A 19 16.14 2.85 15.38
CA PHE A 19 14.71 2.64 15.65
C PHE A 19 14.27 1.18 15.46
N GLN A 20 14.70 0.55 14.36
CA GLN A 20 14.37 -0.85 14.06
C GLN A 20 15.01 -1.79 15.08
N ASP A 21 16.27 -1.60 15.44
CA ASP A 21 16.99 -2.42 16.41
C ASP A 21 16.36 -2.33 17.81
N GLU A 22 15.85 -1.16 18.21
CA GLU A 22 15.27 -0.93 19.52
C GLU A 22 13.78 -1.32 19.63
N ASN A 23 12.98 -1.04 18.59
CA ASN A 23 11.53 -1.11 18.68
C ASN A 23 10.91 -2.28 17.87
N ILE A 24 11.59 -2.80 16.85
CA ILE A 24 11.03 -3.80 15.94
C ILE A 24 11.68 -5.17 16.14
N ASN A 25 13.01 -5.25 15.99
CA ASN A 25 13.74 -6.51 16.00
C ASN A 25 13.50 -7.36 17.28
N PRO A 26 13.41 -6.78 18.48
CA PRO A 26 13.19 -7.55 19.71
C PRO A 26 11.81 -8.24 19.76
N VAL A 27 10.83 -7.72 19.04
CA VAL A 27 9.43 -8.16 19.09
C VAL A 27 8.89 -8.65 17.73
N GLU A 28 9.74 -8.71 16.71
CA GLU A 28 9.35 -9.01 15.33
C GLU A 28 8.54 -10.31 15.19
N ALA A 29 8.97 -11.38 15.83
CA ALA A 29 8.29 -12.67 15.74
C ALA A 29 6.85 -12.63 16.30
N SER A 30 6.62 -11.87 17.39
CA SER A 30 5.28 -11.69 17.95
C SER A 30 4.41 -10.76 17.09
N LEU A 31 5.01 -9.71 16.53
CA LEU A 31 4.34 -8.78 15.63
C LEU A 31 3.91 -9.46 14.33
N HIS A 32 4.79 -10.29 13.77
CA HIS A 32 4.47 -11.08 12.57
C HIS A 32 3.29 -12.03 12.82
N ALA A 33 3.29 -12.72 13.96
CA ALA A 33 2.20 -13.62 14.31
C ALA A 33 0.87 -12.89 14.59
N SER A 34 0.89 -11.62 15.00
CA SER A 34 -0.32 -10.82 15.21
C SER A 34 -0.92 -10.31 13.90
N LEU A 35 -0.09 -10.02 12.88
CA LEU A 35 -0.56 -9.62 11.56
C LEU A 35 -1.53 -10.64 10.94
N ASP A 36 -1.25 -11.93 11.11
CA ASP A 36 -2.09 -13.00 10.55
C ASP A 36 -3.45 -13.15 11.25
N ARG A 37 -3.57 -12.70 12.49
CA ARG A 37 -4.74 -12.98 13.36
C ARG A 37 -5.64 -11.79 13.63
N GLU A 38 -5.08 -10.59 13.67
CA GLU A 38 -5.77 -9.43 14.23
C GLU A 38 -6.20 -8.41 13.17
N VAL A 39 -5.72 -8.55 11.94
CA VAL A 39 -6.12 -7.67 10.82
C VAL A 39 -7.45 -8.10 10.23
N GLY A 40 -8.32 -7.15 9.97
CA GLY A 40 -9.63 -7.39 9.37
C GLY A 40 -10.40 -6.09 9.16
N PRO A 41 -11.65 -6.16 8.70
CA PRO A 41 -12.47 -4.97 8.46
C PRO A 41 -12.52 -4.05 9.70
N GLY A 42 -12.13 -2.79 9.53
CA GLY A 42 -12.06 -1.81 10.62
C GLY A 42 -10.90 -1.99 11.60
N VAL A 43 -10.01 -2.96 11.35
CA VAL A 43 -8.78 -3.19 12.13
C VAL A 43 -7.61 -3.29 11.16
N PRO A 44 -7.10 -2.16 10.67
CA PRO A 44 -6.04 -2.15 9.64
C PRO A 44 -4.70 -2.66 10.17
N TYR A 45 -4.43 -2.51 11.46
CA TYR A 45 -3.20 -2.95 12.12
C TYR A 45 -3.47 -3.51 13.51
N PRO A 46 -2.71 -4.52 13.98
CA PRO A 46 -2.70 -4.93 15.38
C PRO A 46 -2.26 -3.81 16.32
N ALA A 47 -2.74 -3.83 17.56
CA ALA A 47 -2.45 -2.80 18.55
C ALA A 47 -0.94 -2.58 18.79
N ASP A 48 -0.17 -3.66 18.80
CA ASP A 48 1.29 -3.58 19.00
C ASP A 48 1.99 -2.88 17.82
N ILE A 49 1.52 -3.08 16.60
CA ILE A 49 2.01 -2.37 15.41
C ILE A 49 1.63 -0.89 15.49
N VAL A 50 0.40 -0.57 15.91
CA VAL A 50 -0.05 0.83 16.08
C VAL A 50 0.88 1.58 17.04
N ALA A 51 1.25 1.00 18.19
CA ALA A 51 2.14 1.63 19.14
C ALA A 51 3.54 1.93 18.58
N ILE A 52 4.07 1.04 17.71
CA ILE A 52 5.36 1.28 17.03
C ILE A 52 5.23 2.36 15.96
N ARG A 53 4.12 2.38 15.22
CA ARG A 53 3.81 3.41 14.21
C ARG A 53 3.76 4.81 14.83
N GLU A 54 3.09 4.95 15.98
CA GLU A 54 3.02 6.22 16.73
C GLU A 54 4.41 6.72 17.14
N LYS A 55 5.29 5.83 17.56
CA LYS A 55 6.69 6.19 17.88
C LYS A 55 7.45 6.63 16.64
N ALA A 56 7.36 5.88 15.54
CA ALA A 56 8.04 6.22 14.29
C ALA A 56 7.59 7.59 13.76
N GLN A 57 6.29 7.87 13.84
CA GLN A 57 5.72 9.16 13.46
C GLN A 57 6.24 10.30 14.36
N ALA A 58 6.28 10.07 15.68
CA ALA A 58 6.78 11.06 16.64
C ALA A 58 8.28 11.38 16.43
N GLU A 59 9.05 10.43 15.91
CA GLU A 59 10.47 10.61 15.58
C GLU A 59 10.71 11.16 14.16
N GLY A 60 9.64 11.43 13.38
CA GLY A 60 9.75 11.90 11.99
C GLY A 60 10.28 10.83 11.03
N LEU A 61 10.11 9.55 11.36
CA LEU A 61 10.42 8.40 10.51
C LEU A 61 9.13 7.89 9.85
N TRP A 62 8.49 8.74 9.04
CA TRP A 62 7.16 8.51 8.52
C TRP A 62 7.04 8.91 7.05
N ASN A 63 6.35 8.14 6.23
CA ASN A 63 6.16 8.39 4.79
C ASN A 63 7.46 8.63 4.03
N LEU A 64 8.55 7.97 4.40
CA LEU A 64 9.89 8.20 3.85
C LEU A 64 10.00 7.89 2.35
N PHE A 65 9.02 7.17 1.80
CA PHE A 65 9.00 6.74 0.40
C PHE A 65 8.60 7.85 -0.58
N LEU A 66 7.76 8.81 -0.14
CA LEU A 66 7.16 9.79 -1.05
C LEU A 66 8.15 10.94 -1.33
N PRO A 67 8.53 11.17 -2.61
CA PRO A 67 9.51 12.18 -2.98
C PRO A 67 8.90 13.59 -3.05
N ASP A 68 8.08 13.93 -2.09
CA ASP A 68 7.38 15.21 -1.93
C ASP A 68 7.64 15.75 -0.54
N GLU A 69 7.98 17.04 -0.41
CA GLU A 69 8.33 17.64 0.88
C GLU A 69 7.10 18.00 1.73
N GLU A 70 5.92 18.08 1.12
CA GLU A 70 4.68 18.41 1.83
C GLU A 70 4.08 17.17 2.52
N HIS A 71 4.12 16.01 1.85
CA HIS A 71 3.44 14.78 2.29
C HIS A 71 4.40 13.65 2.66
N GLY A 72 5.65 13.75 2.26
CA GLY A 72 6.69 12.75 2.47
C GLY A 72 7.99 13.35 3.00
N ALA A 73 9.08 12.65 2.79
CA ALA A 73 10.41 13.05 3.22
C ALA A 73 11.22 13.79 2.14
N GLY A 74 10.67 13.97 0.93
CA GLY A 74 11.38 14.64 -0.18
C GLY A 74 12.61 13.89 -0.69
N LEU A 75 12.76 12.61 -0.36
CA LEU A 75 13.93 11.82 -0.74
C LEU A 75 13.90 11.43 -2.22
N SER A 76 15.06 11.41 -2.84
CA SER A 76 15.18 10.76 -4.14
C SER A 76 14.98 9.23 -4.01
N ASN A 77 14.59 8.56 -5.11
CA ASN A 77 14.46 7.10 -5.13
C ASN A 77 15.79 6.40 -4.78
N LEU A 78 16.93 7.01 -5.10
CA LEU A 78 18.24 6.49 -4.73
C LEU A 78 18.44 6.52 -3.21
N ASP A 79 18.13 7.65 -2.59
CA ASP A 79 18.27 7.84 -1.15
C ASP A 79 17.31 6.95 -0.36
N TYR A 80 16.04 6.88 -0.82
CA TYR A 80 15.05 5.98 -0.24
C TYR A 80 15.45 4.50 -0.39
N GLY A 81 16.06 4.11 -1.52
CA GLY A 81 16.58 2.76 -1.73
C GLY A 81 17.57 2.31 -0.66
N ILE A 82 18.39 3.23 -0.15
CA ILE A 82 19.33 2.98 0.96
C ILE A 82 18.58 2.67 2.26
N LEU A 83 17.48 3.36 2.51
CA LEU A 83 16.62 3.07 3.68
C LEU A 83 15.88 1.74 3.54
N CYS A 84 15.47 1.38 2.32
CA CYS A 84 14.84 0.09 2.03
C CYS A 84 15.76 -1.10 2.35
N GLU A 85 17.08 -0.97 2.19
CA GLU A 85 18.04 -2.00 2.58
C GLU A 85 18.00 -2.28 4.09
N VAL A 86 17.86 -1.23 4.89
CA VAL A 86 17.72 -1.37 6.35
C VAL A 86 16.37 -1.97 6.73
N MET A 87 15.28 -1.40 6.20
CA MET A 87 13.91 -1.88 6.48
C MET A 87 13.72 -3.33 6.03
N GLY A 88 14.39 -3.75 4.94
CA GLY A 88 14.32 -5.11 4.41
C GLY A 88 14.86 -6.19 5.34
N ARG A 89 15.49 -5.86 6.46
CA ARG A 89 15.86 -6.83 7.51
C ARG A 89 14.64 -7.32 8.30
N SER A 90 13.57 -6.53 8.34
CA SER A 90 12.26 -6.88 8.88
C SER A 90 11.19 -6.59 7.82
N PRO A 91 11.09 -7.40 6.74
CA PRO A 91 10.34 -7.04 5.54
C PRO A 91 8.83 -6.99 5.75
N ALA A 92 8.31 -7.68 6.77
CA ALA A 92 6.90 -7.66 7.10
C ALA A 92 6.50 -6.50 8.02
N VAL A 93 7.35 -6.12 8.98
CA VAL A 93 6.99 -5.19 10.06
C VAL A 93 7.57 -3.80 9.84
N ALA A 94 8.86 -3.67 9.49
CA ALA A 94 9.50 -2.36 9.40
C ALA A 94 8.85 -1.42 8.36
N PRO A 95 8.51 -1.87 7.14
CA PRO A 95 7.79 -1.02 6.19
C PRO A 95 6.43 -0.54 6.72
N MET A 96 5.71 -1.39 7.46
CA MET A 96 4.44 -1.00 8.08
C MET A 96 4.65 0.03 9.20
N ALA A 97 5.69 -0.15 10.02
CA ALA A 97 6.02 0.76 11.11
C ALA A 97 6.28 2.20 10.64
N PHE A 98 6.91 2.36 9.47
CA PHE A 98 7.26 3.65 8.89
C PHE A 98 6.23 4.18 7.86
N ASN A 99 5.06 3.53 7.74
CA ASN A 99 4.06 3.81 6.70
C ASN A 99 4.62 3.74 5.27
N CYS A 100 5.54 2.81 5.05
CA CYS A 100 6.24 2.58 3.79
C CYS A 100 5.93 1.21 3.17
N ALA A 101 4.83 0.55 3.61
CA ALA A 101 4.47 -0.77 3.14
C ALA A 101 3.71 -0.72 1.81
N ALA A 102 4.07 -1.62 0.89
CA ALA A 102 3.24 -1.89 -0.27
C ALA A 102 1.97 -2.70 0.16
N PRO A 103 0.83 -2.53 -0.52
CA PRO A 103 0.56 -1.69 -1.69
C PRO A 103 0.25 -0.22 -1.38
N ASP A 104 0.13 0.17 -0.09
CA ASP A 104 -0.27 1.52 0.30
C ASP A 104 0.61 2.59 -0.32
N THR A 105 1.94 2.38 -0.39
CA THR A 105 2.87 3.34 -1.01
C THR A 105 2.52 3.66 -2.45
N GLY A 106 2.39 2.65 -3.30
CA GLY A 106 2.03 2.86 -4.71
C GLY A 106 0.64 3.45 -4.89
N ASN A 107 -0.31 3.10 -4.02
CA ASN A 107 -1.66 3.67 -4.05
C ASN A 107 -1.67 5.14 -3.61
N MET A 108 -0.85 5.51 -2.63
CA MET A 108 -0.64 6.90 -2.24
C MET A 108 0.02 7.72 -3.35
N GLU A 109 1.02 7.17 -4.05
CA GLU A 109 1.62 7.82 -5.23
C GLU A 109 0.59 8.05 -6.35
N ILE A 110 -0.26 7.06 -6.66
CA ILE A 110 -1.35 7.20 -7.64
C ILE A 110 -2.30 8.34 -7.23
N LEU A 111 -2.71 8.37 -5.98
CA LEU A 111 -3.61 9.41 -5.48
C LEU A 111 -2.95 10.78 -5.45
N HIS A 112 -1.67 10.85 -5.06
CA HIS A 112 -0.89 12.08 -5.05
C HIS A 112 -0.78 12.70 -6.45
N ASP A 113 -0.40 11.89 -7.44
CA ASP A 113 -0.10 12.38 -8.78
C ASP A 113 -1.35 12.60 -9.65
N HIS A 114 -2.41 11.80 -9.42
CA HIS A 114 -3.56 11.74 -10.33
C HIS A 114 -4.92 11.98 -9.66
N GLY A 115 -4.98 11.95 -8.33
CA GLY A 115 -6.23 12.18 -7.60
C GLY A 115 -6.74 13.62 -7.70
N THR A 116 -8.07 13.76 -7.74
CA THR A 116 -8.71 15.06 -7.54
C THR A 116 -8.57 15.51 -6.07
N ASP A 117 -8.77 16.78 -5.78
CA ASP A 117 -8.70 17.30 -4.40
C ASP A 117 -9.66 16.56 -3.46
N GLU A 118 -10.86 16.19 -3.95
CA GLU A 118 -11.82 15.40 -3.19
C GLU A 118 -11.30 13.98 -2.92
N GLN A 119 -10.70 13.33 -3.92
CA GLN A 119 -10.11 11.99 -3.77
C GLN A 119 -8.90 12.01 -2.84
N LYS A 120 -8.07 13.05 -2.92
CA LYS A 120 -6.93 13.24 -2.02
C LYS A 120 -7.41 13.43 -0.58
N SER A 121 -8.35 14.33 -0.34
CA SER A 121 -8.88 14.55 1.00
C SER A 121 -9.58 13.33 1.59
N ARG A 122 -10.30 12.58 0.76
CA ARG A 122 -11.01 11.37 1.19
C ARG A 122 -10.11 10.18 1.46
N TRP A 123 -9.07 9.97 0.64
CA TRP A 123 -8.29 8.74 0.64
C TRP A 123 -6.80 8.95 0.90
N LEU A 124 -6.16 9.93 0.24
CA LEU A 124 -4.71 10.13 0.40
C LEU A 124 -4.35 10.61 1.80
N GLU A 125 -5.02 11.65 2.30
CA GLU A 125 -4.74 12.19 3.64
C GLU A 125 -4.87 11.14 4.74
N PRO A 126 -5.96 10.32 4.81
CA PRO A 126 -6.05 9.26 5.80
C PRO A 126 -5.03 8.14 5.62
N LEU A 127 -4.58 7.83 4.38
CA LEU A 127 -3.50 6.88 4.12
C LEU A 127 -2.15 7.43 4.60
N LEU A 128 -1.85 8.70 4.31
CA LEU A 128 -0.65 9.38 4.79
C LEU A 128 -0.60 9.46 6.33
N ASP A 129 -1.75 9.67 6.95
CA ASP A 129 -1.88 9.63 8.41
C ASP A 129 -1.81 8.20 8.99
N GLY A 130 -1.85 7.18 8.13
CA GLY A 130 -1.87 5.77 8.55
C GLY A 130 -3.13 5.33 9.26
N LYS A 131 -4.24 6.05 9.09
CA LYS A 131 -5.56 5.77 9.69
C LYS A 131 -6.32 4.67 8.97
N ILE A 132 -6.11 4.54 7.66
CA ILE A 132 -6.73 3.54 6.80
C ILE A 132 -5.65 2.78 6.03
N ARG A 133 -6.06 1.69 5.39
CA ARG A 133 -5.24 0.93 4.45
C ARG A 133 -5.90 0.83 3.08
N SER A 134 -5.09 0.49 2.10
CA SER A 134 -5.54 0.25 0.75
C SER A 134 -5.05 -1.08 0.19
N CYS A 135 -5.64 -1.48 -0.93
CA CYS A 135 -5.14 -2.60 -1.72
C CYS A 135 -5.22 -2.28 -3.21
N PHE A 136 -4.44 -3.02 -4.01
CA PHE A 136 -4.45 -2.90 -5.46
C PHE A 136 -4.97 -4.20 -6.08
N SER A 137 -6.14 -4.13 -6.71
CA SER A 137 -6.88 -5.26 -7.24
C SER A 137 -6.69 -5.37 -8.75
N MET A 138 -5.64 -6.09 -9.20
CA MET A 138 -5.35 -6.27 -10.62
C MET A 138 -5.49 -7.73 -11.06
N THR A 139 -4.77 -8.66 -10.41
CA THR A 139 -4.66 -10.05 -10.83
C THR A 139 -6.01 -10.79 -10.77
N GLU A 140 -6.24 -11.67 -11.73
CA GLU A 140 -7.47 -12.46 -11.88
C GLU A 140 -7.17 -13.96 -11.93
N PRO A 141 -8.03 -14.83 -11.36
CA PRO A 141 -7.77 -16.27 -11.33
C PRO A 141 -7.83 -16.96 -12.68
N ALA A 142 -8.58 -16.40 -13.64
CA ALA A 142 -8.84 -17.01 -14.94
C ALA A 142 -7.88 -16.54 -16.05
N THR A 143 -7.03 -15.55 -15.77
CA THR A 143 -6.13 -14.93 -16.76
C THR A 143 -4.70 -14.90 -16.26
N SER A 144 -3.73 -14.71 -17.16
CA SER A 144 -2.33 -14.53 -16.76
C SER A 144 -2.13 -13.20 -16.04
N GLY A 145 -1.77 -13.24 -14.75
CA GLY A 145 -1.57 -12.03 -13.94
C GLY A 145 -0.37 -11.17 -14.36
N SER A 146 0.55 -11.74 -15.15
CA SER A 146 1.70 -11.02 -15.70
C SER A 146 1.39 -10.23 -17.00
N ASP A 147 0.19 -10.40 -17.55
CA ASP A 147 -0.26 -9.70 -18.75
C ASP A 147 -1.53 -8.91 -18.46
N PRO A 148 -1.43 -7.62 -18.12
CA PRO A 148 -2.57 -6.77 -17.81
C PRO A 148 -3.50 -6.51 -19.01
N THR A 149 -3.07 -6.84 -20.23
CA THR A 149 -3.93 -6.73 -21.42
C THR A 149 -5.01 -7.82 -21.45
N ASN A 150 -4.89 -8.88 -20.64
CA ASN A 150 -5.83 -10.00 -20.56
C ASN A 150 -6.85 -9.88 -19.41
N LEU A 151 -7.02 -8.71 -18.82
CA LEU A 151 -8.03 -8.51 -17.78
C LEU A 151 -9.44 -8.82 -18.31
N ALA A 152 -10.24 -9.49 -17.50
CA ALA A 152 -11.64 -9.82 -17.78
C ALA A 152 -12.63 -9.04 -16.91
N ALA A 153 -12.23 -8.62 -15.71
CA ALA A 153 -13.05 -7.75 -14.87
C ALA A 153 -13.32 -6.43 -15.60
N SER A 154 -14.56 -5.99 -15.60
CA SER A 154 -15.03 -4.85 -16.38
C SER A 154 -15.82 -3.87 -15.52
N ALA A 155 -15.89 -2.63 -15.97
CA ALA A 155 -16.76 -1.61 -15.42
C ALA A 155 -17.57 -0.95 -16.55
N VAL A 156 -18.84 -0.72 -16.28
CA VAL A 156 -19.77 -0.03 -17.19
C VAL A 156 -20.36 1.15 -16.45
N LEU A 157 -20.37 2.33 -17.10
CA LEU A 157 -21.02 3.50 -16.55
C LEU A 157 -22.53 3.37 -16.70
N ASP A 158 -23.25 3.42 -15.57
CA ASP A 158 -24.71 3.44 -15.50
C ASP A 158 -25.17 4.70 -14.78
N GLY A 159 -25.64 5.67 -15.52
CA GLY A 159 -25.88 7.03 -15.01
C GLY A 159 -24.57 7.67 -14.57
N ASP A 160 -24.46 8.01 -13.29
CA ASP A 160 -23.29 8.64 -12.68
C ASP A 160 -22.42 7.66 -11.89
N GLU A 161 -22.72 6.35 -11.96
CA GLU A 161 -22.04 5.31 -11.19
C GLU A 161 -21.36 4.27 -12.10
N TRP A 162 -20.19 3.79 -11.67
CA TRP A 162 -19.51 2.68 -12.30
C TRP A 162 -20.00 1.34 -11.70
N VAL A 163 -20.57 0.48 -12.54
CA VAL A 163 -20.93 -0.89 -12.16
C VAL A 163 -19.79 -1.82 -12.52
N ILE A 164 -19.10 -2.32 -11.50
CA ILE A 164 -17.93 -3.19 -11.65
C ILE A 164 -18.34 -4.65 -11.47
N ASN A 165 -17.91 -5.51 -12.41
CA ASN A 165 -18.09 -6.95 -12.33
C ASN A 165 -16.77 -7.68 -12.58
N GLY A 166 -16.43 -8.61 -11.70
CA GLY A 166 -15.22 -9.43 -11.83
C GLY A 166 -14.78 -10.06 -10.52
N LEU A 167 -13.77 -10.91 -10.63
CA LEU A 167 -13.13 -11.56 -9.50
C LEU A 167 -11.63 -11.28 -9.56
N LYS A 168 -11.10 -10.74 -8.49
CA LYS A 168 -9.67 -10.50 -8.31
C LYS A 168 -9.11 -11.46 -7.27
N TRP A 169 -7.82 -11.76 -7.33
CA TRP A 169 -7.15 -12.56 -6.31
C TRP A 169 -5.71 -12.10 -6.07
N PHE A 170 -5.06 -12.65 -5.05
CA PHE A 170 -3.74 -12.23 -4.58
C PHE A 170 -3.63 -10.71 -4.37
N THR A 171 -4.75 -10.12 -3.92
CA THR A 171 -4.84 -8.69 -3.62
C THR A 171 -4.27 -8.45 -2.23
N SER A 172 -2.95 -8.20 -2.16
CA SER A 172 -2.25 -7.97 -0.89
C SER A 172 -2.88 -6.80 -0.13
N GLY A 173 -3.08 -7.00 1.17
CA GLY A 173 -3.67 -5.97 2.03
C GLY A 173 -5.18 -5.85 1.97
N ALA A 174 -5.90 -6.60 1.11
CA ALA A 174 -7.37 -6.52 1.00
C ALA A 174 -8.11 -6.80 2.32
N ASN A 175 -7.54 -7.68 3.17
CA ASN A 175 -8.04 -7.85 4.53
C ASN A 175 -7.61 -6.62 5.37
N GLY A 176 -8.57 -5.85 5.83
CA GLY A 176 -8.34 -4.60 6.58
C GLY A 176 -8.14 -3.34 5.72
N ALA A 177 -8.28 -3.42 4.39
CA ALA A 177 -8.30 -2.24 3.53
C ALA A 177 -9.66 -1.53 3.56
N ASP A 178 -9.64 -0.21 3.51
CA ASP A 178 -10.81 0.66 3.35
C ASP A 178 -11.01 1.07 1.89
N LEU A 179 -9.93 1.08 1.12
CA LEU A 179 -9.90 1.43 -0.30
C LEU A 179 -9.27 0.31 -1.13
N ALA A 180 -9.94 -0.10 -2.21
CA ALA A 180 -9.34 -0.89 -3.27
C ALA A 180 -9.18 -0.04 -4.53
N ILE A 181 -7.97 0.03 -5.11
CA ILE A 181 -7.79 0.51 -6.47
C ILE A 181 -7.95 -0.69 -7.40
N ALA A 182 -9.06 -0.72 -8.12
CA ALA A 182 -9.39 -1.83 -9.00
C ALA A 182 -9.02 -1.50 -10.45
N MET A 183 -8.14 -2.32 -11.05
CA MET A 183 -7.84 -2.24 -12.47
C MET A 183 -8.84 -3.07 -13.25
N VAL A 184 -9.68 -2.43 -14.06
CA VAL A 184 -10.80 -3.03 -14.80
C VAL A 184 -10.91 -2.49 -16.21
N ILE A 185 -11.53 -3.27 -17.12
CA ILE A 185 -11.76 -2.85 -18.50
C ILE A 185 -12.95 -1.90 -18.55
N THR A 186 -12.73 -0.68 -19.01
CA THR A 186 -13.76 0.35 -19.24
C THR A 186 -14.07 0.57 -20.71
N GLU A 187 -13.13 0.21 -21.61
CA GLU A 187 -13.26 0.36 -23.06
C GLU A 187 -12.97 -0.98 -23.76
N PRO A 188 -13.92 -1.95 -23.75
CA PRO A 188 -13.66 -3.32 -24.24
C PRO A 188 -13.19 -3.38 -25.70
N GLU A 189 -13.65 -2.47 -26.57
CA GLU A 189 -13.26 -2.37 -27.96
C GLU A 189 -12.00 -1.51 -28.19
N GLY A 190 -11.44 -0.95 -27.12
CA GLY A 190 -10.27 -0.08 -27.17
C GLY A 190 -8.95 -0.83 -27.37
N ASN A 191 -7.87 -0.04 -27.50
CA ASN A 191 -6.51 -0.58 -27.57
C ASN A 191 -6.21 -1.41 -26.31
N PRO A 192 -5.76 -2.69 -26.42
CA PRO A 192 -5.47 -3.55 -25.27
C PRO A 192 -4.56 -2.93 -24.20
N TYR A 193 -3.67 -2.04 -24.59
CA TYR A 193 -2.74 -1.34 -23.69
C TYR A 193 -3.31 -0.07 -23.03
N ALA A 194 -4.53 0.34 -23.41
CA ALA A 194 -5.15 1.58 -22.92
C ALA A 194 -6.63 1.43 -22.51
N ARG A 195 -7.20 0.21 -22.61
CA ARG A 195 -8.62 -0.04 -22.37
C ARG A 195 -9.01 -0.25 -20.91
N ALA A 196 -8.04 -0.37 -20.03
CA ALA A 196 -8.26 -0.52 -18.60
C ALA A 196 -8.16 0.82 -17.88
N SER A 197 -8.98 0.98 -16.85
CA SER A 197 -8.94 2.12 -15.92
C SER A 197 -8.70 1.63 -14.50
N MET A 198 -8.16 2.50 -13.66
CA MET A 198 -8.04 2.30 -12.23
C MET A 198 -9.22 3.02 -11.56
N ILE A 199 -10.11 2.27 -10.91
CA ILE A 199 -11.27 2.83 -10.22
C ILE A 199 -11.06 2.69 -8.72
N LEU A 200 -11.30 3.80 -7.99
CA LEU A 200 -11.27 3.84 -6.53
C LEU A 200 -12.55 3.21 -5.98
N VAL A 201 -12.44 2.09 -5.30
CA VAL A 201 -13.58 1.33 -4.79
C VAL A 201 -13.52 1.31 -3.27
N PRO A 202 -14.45 1.95 -2.56
CA PRO A 202 -14.61 1.73 -1.11
C PRO A 202 -14.89 0.26 -0.83
N THR A 203 -14.24 -0.33 0.18
CA THR A 203 -14.43 -1.76 0.47
C THR A 203 -15.78 -2.07 1.14
N ASP A 204 -16.49 -1.04 1.58
CA ASP A 204 -17.88 -1.11 2.06
C ASP A 204 -18.93 -0.85 0.95
N ALA A 205 -18.49 -0.65 -0.31
CA ALA A 205 -19.40 -0.43 -1.42
C ALA A 205 -20.35 -1.62 -1.63
N PRO A 206 -21.63 -1.38 -2.00
CA PRO A 206 -22.58 -2.42 -2.27
C PRO A 206 -22.05 -3.42 -3.32
N GLY A 207 -22.01 -4.71 -2.98
CA GLY A 207 -21.54 -5.77 -3.87
C GLY A 207 -20.02 -6.04 -3.77
N TYR A 208 -19.22 -5.20 -3.09
CA TYR A 208 -17.85 -5.57 -2.77
C TYR A 208 -17.85 -6.73 -1.76
N LYS A 209 -17.05 -7.76 -2.04
CA LYS A 209 -16.95 -8.91 -1.16
C LYS A 209 -15.53 -9.45 -1.11
N LEU A 210 -14.95 -9.47 0.07
CA LEU A 210 -13.74 -10.22 0.34
C LEU A 210 -14.11 -11.71 0.55
N GLU A 211 -13.80 -12.56 -0.42
CA GLU A 211 -14.17 -13.98 -0.36
C GLU A 211 -13.40 -14.72 0.73
N ARG A 212 -12.09 -14.58 0.77
CA ARG A 212 -11.21 -15.16 1.80
C ARG A 212 -9.76 -14.66 1.67
N PRO A 213 -8.98 -14.66 2.73
CA PRO A 213 -7.53 -14.60 2.65
C PRO A 213 -6.96 -15.83 1.92
N LEU A 214 -5.84 -15.65 1.23
CA LEU A 214 -5.11 -16.71 0.57
C LEU A 214 -3.79 -16.92 1.31
N SER A 215 -3.52 -18.17 1.69
CA SER A 215 -2.22 -18.53 2.25
C SER A 215 -1.20 -18.71 1.13
N VAL A 216 -0.05 -18.05 1.25
CA VAL A 216 1.05 -18.12 0.28
C VAL A 216 2.32 -18.48 1.02
N MET A 217 2.96 -19.61 0.65
CA MET A 217 4.24 -20.06 1.19
C MET A 217 4.30 -20.13 2.73
N GLY A 218 3.16 -20.43 3.37
CA GLY A 218 3.08 -20.54 4.83
C GLY A 218 2.69 -19.27 5.58
N HIS A 219 2.30 -18.25 4.83
CA HIS A 219 1.77 -16.98 5.37
C HIS A 219 0.31 -16.80 5.00
#